data_76f734e9bc6c4f396d58facef33bdf1d
#
_entry.id   76f734e9bc6c4f396d58facef33bdf1d
#
_cell.length_a   1.000
_cell.length_b   1.000
_cell.length_c   1.000
_cell.angle_alpha   90.00
_cell.angle_beta   90.00
_cell.angle_gamma   90.00
#
_symmetry.space_group_name_H-M   'P 1'
#
loop_
_entity.id
_entity.type
_entity.pdbx_description
1 polymer ?
#
loop_
_entity_poly.entity_id
_entity_poly.type
_entity_poly.pdbx_seq_one_letter_code
_entity_poly.pdbx_strand_id
1 'polypeptide(L)'
;PVVGYGNHIVNTLRIWDAEPVNTFNLDSFDRGDYQKAVEQENLAKNIVEVLYPNDNHYAGKELRLKQQYFFISASVQRAVQKFKEKHDDIHQFPEKVVFQLNDTHPTVAIPELMRILLDDEGLTWEEAWDITTRTCAYTNHTIMSEALEKWPVDLFSRLLPRIYQIVEEINRRFVNEIQQRYPGDQDKIAKMAVVYNGQVRMAYMAIVAGFSVNGVARLHTEILKHEELKDFYEMMPEKFNNKTNGITQRRFLLHGNPLLADWVTDKIGDEWITNLPHIKELAAFMDDKECQKEFLDIKYKNKVRLAKYIKEHNGIDVDPNSIFDVQVKRLHEYKRQLMNILHVMYLYNQLKDNPNMDMVPRTFIFGAKAAAGYRRAKLTIKLINAVADVINNDKSINGKIKVVFIEDYRVSNAEIIFAAADVSEQISTASKEASGTGNMKFMLNGALTLGTMDGANVEIVEEVGQENAFIFGLSADEVINYENNGGYNPMDIFNNDPQIRR
;
A
#
# COMPACT_ATOMS: atom_id res chain seq x y z
N PRO A 1 -12.02 10.74 14.57
CA PRO A 1 -12.00 9.26 14.71
C PRO A 1 -11.90 8.86 16.20
N VAL A 2 -12.63 7.80 16.58
CA VAL A 2 -12.51 7.18 17.91
C VAL A 2 -11.27 6.31 17.93
N VAL A 3 -10.49 6.36 19.01
CA VAL A 3 -9.29 5.54 19.20
C VAL A 3 -9.62 4.36 20.10
N GLY A 4 -9.33 3.14 19.66
CA GLY A 4 -9.60 1.93 20.43
C GLY A 4 -11.08 1.54 20.46
N TYR A 5 -11.57 1.08 21.61
CA TYR A 5 -12.92 0.55 21.79
C TYR A 5 -13.45 0.91 23.18
N GLY A 6 -14.72 1.32 23.25
CA GLY A 6 -15.41 1.54 24.51
C GLY A 6 -14.86 2.68 25.38
N ASN A 7 -14.25 3.71 24.78
CA ASN A 7 -13.69 4.85 25.49
C ASN A 7 -14.12 6.18 24.85
N HIS A 8 -13.72 7.29 25.46
CA HIS A 8 -14.07 8.65 25.03
C HIS A 8 -12.94 9.38 24.28
N ILE A 9 -11.85 8.67 23.93
CA ILE A 9 -10.70 9.28 23.25
C ILE A 9 -10.99 9.39 21.78
N VAL A 10 -10.92 10.61 21.24
CA VAL A 10 -11.07 10.89 19.81
C VAL A 10 -9.86 11.66 19.30
N ASN A 11 -9.36 11.26 18.13
CA ASN A 11 -8.34 12.01 17.42
C ASN A 11 -8.98 12.95 16.38
N THR A 12 -8.29 14.03 16.09
CA THR A 12 -8.67 14.96 15.04
C THR A 12 -8.11 14.48 13.71
N LEU A 13 -8.96 14.34 12.71
CA LEU A 13 -8.57 14.24 11.30
C LEU A 13 -8.87 15.58 10.65
N ARG A 14 -7.85 16.22 10.04
CA ARG A 14 -8.02 17.47 9.30
C ARG A 14 -8.11 17.16 7.81
N ILE A 15 -9.10 17.74 7.18
CA ILE A 15 -9.31 17.74 5.74
C ILE A 15 -9.16 19.18 5.29
N TRP A 16 -8.17 19.44 4.44
CA TRP A 16 -7.88 20.76 3.94
C TRP A 16 -8.66 21.03 2.67
N ASP A 17 -9.24 22.23 2.58
CA ASP A 17 -9.86 22.76 1.37
C ASP A 17 -9.03 23.92 0.83
N ALA A 18 -9.17 24.22 -0.47
CA ALA A 18 -8.43 25.27 -1.15
C ALA A 18 -9.36 26.35 -1.65
N GLU A 19 -9.11 27.57 -1.19
CA GLU A 19 -9.83 28.76 -1.64
C GLU A 19 -8.90 29.66 -2.48
N PRO A 20 -9.38 30.25 -3.58
CA PRO A 20 -8.58 31.17 -4.38
C PRO A 20 -8.37 32.49 -3.65
N VAL A 21 -7.22 33.12 -3.88
CA VAL A 21 -6.95 34.49 -3.39
C VAL A 21 -7.93 35.49 -4.01
N ASN A 22 -8.23 35.31 -5.30
CA ASN A 22 -9.23 36.10 -6.03
C ASN A 22 -10.26 35.15 -6.64
N THR A 23 -11.51 35.27 -6.25
CA THR A 23 -12.59 34.39 -6.70
C THR A 23 -13.05 34.68 -8.13
N PHE A 24 -12.97 35.94 -8.56
CA PHE A 24 -13.50 36.37 -9.84
C PHE A 24 -12.70 37.55 -10.42
N ASN A 25 -12.36 37.50 -11.70
CA ASN A 25 -11.71 38.59 -12.40
C ASN A 25 -12.72 39.30 -13.32
N LEU A 26 -13.29 40.41 -12.84
CA LEU A 26 -14.30 41.18 -13.55
C LEU A 26 -13.78 41.76 -14.89
N ASP A 27 -12.53 42.24 -14.91
CA ASP A 27 -11.93 42.79 -16.15
C ASP A 27 -11.83 41.74 -17.26
N SER A 28 -11.50 40.51 -16.91
CA SER A 28 -11.48 39.39 -17.87
C SER A 28 -12.89 39.04 -18.34
N PHE A 29 -13.85 39.04 -17.43
CA PHE A 29 -15.25 38.77 -17.75
C PHE A 29 -15.82 39.82 -18.74
N ASP A 30 -15.61 41.10 -18.44
CA ASP A 30 -16.09 42.21 -19.27
C ASP A 30 -15.46 42.23 -20.68
N ARG A 31 -14.26 41.67 -20.82
CA ARG A 31 -13.60 41.47 -22.14
C ARG A 31 -14.08 40.20 -22.85
N GLY A 32 -14.99 39.42 -22.28
CA GLY A 32 -15.49 38.18 -22.86
C GLY A 32 -14.60 36.96 -22.62
N ASP A 33 -13.55 37.09 -21.81
CA ASP A 33 -12.68 35.96 -21.41
C ASP A 33 -13.22 35.28 -20.15
N TYR A 34 -14.33 34.58 -20.30
CA TYR A 34 -15.06 33.96 -19.18
C TYR A 34 -14.28 32.84 -18.49
N GLN A 35 -13.42 32.13 -19.23
CA GLN A 35 -12.58 31.08 -18.63
C GLN A 35 -11.53 31.70 -17.71
N LYS A 36 -10.88 32.76 -18.13
CA LYS A 36 -9.90 33.47 -17.33
C LYS A 36 -10.51 34.17 -16.10
N ALA A 37 -11.77 34.58 -16.22
CA ALA A 37 -12.50 35.20 -15.12
C ALA A 37 -12.61 34.30 -13.89
N VAL A 38 -12.65 32.97 -14.04
CA VAL A 38 -12.78 31.96 -12.98
C VAL A 38 -11.56 31.05 -12.87
N GLU A 39 -10.45 31.38 -13.53
CA GLU A 39 -9.25 30.54 -13.61
C GLU A 39 -8.67 30.20 -12.24
N GLN A 40 -8.56 31.19 -11.35
CA GLN A 40 -8.00 30.98 -10.01
C GLN A 40 -8.87 30.08 -9.14
N GLU A 41 -10.19 30.19 -9.28
CA GLU A 41 -11.12 29.29 -8.59
C GLU A 41 -10.94 27.84 -9.07
N ASN A 42 -10.84 27.65 -10.38
CA ASN A 42 -10.61 26.32 -10.95
C ASN A 42 -9.25 25.74 -10.55
N LEU A 43 -8.19 26.55 -10.51
CA LEU A 43 -6.86 26.11 -10.08
C LEU A 43 -6.85 25.70 -8.59
N ALA A 44 -7.54 26.43 -7.73
CA ALA A 44 -7.68 26.08 -6.32
C ALA A 44 -8.44 24.76 -6.15
N LYS A 45 -9.59 24.61 -6.83
CA LYS A 45 -10.38 23.35 -6.81
C LYS A 45 -9.58 22.14 -7.29
N ASN A 46 -8.79 22.29 -8.34
CA ASN A 46 -7.97 21.19 -8.87
C ASN A 46 -7.01 20.59 -7.82
N ILE A 47 -6.57 21.39 -6.83
CA ILE A 47 -5.66 20.90 -5.77
C ILE A 47 -6.36 19.85 -4.89
N VAL A 48 -7.66 19.98 -4.65
CA VAL A 48 -8.40 19.18 -3.67
C VAL A 48 -9.44 18.23 -4.28
N GLU A 49 -9.74 18.36 -5.59
CA GLU A 49 -10.84 17.65 -6.24
C GLU A 49 -10.53 16.15 -6.47
N VAL A 50 -9.35 15.81 -6.94
CA VAL A 50 -8.99 14.44 -7.30
C VAL A 50 -7.69 14.01 -6.64
N LEU A 51 -7.75 12.95 -5.82
CA LEU A 51 -6.58 12.31 -5.25
C LEU A 51 -5.91 11.40 -6.30
N TYR A 52 -4.58 11.43 -6.36
CA TYR A 52 -3.77 10.67 -7.32
C TYR A 52 -4.17 10.92 -8.79
N PRO A 53 -4.10 12.17 -9.28
CA PRO A 53 -4.34 12.45 -10.68
C PRO A 53 -3.34 11.71 -11.57
N ASN A 54 -3.72 11.48 -12.84
CA ASN A 54 -2.79 10.92 -13.82
C ASN A 54 -1.56 11.83 -13.97
N ASP A 55 -0.37 11.27 -13.73
CA ASP A 55 0.92 11.97 -13.74
C ASP A 55 1.86 11.51 -14.87
N ASN A 56 1.32 10.87 -15.90
CA ASN A 56 2.08 10.51 -17.10
C ASN A 56 2.52 11.73 -17.93
N HIS A 57 1.94 12.90 -17.67
CA HIS A 57 2.26 14.17 -18.31
C HIS A 57 2.72 15.22 -17.28
N TYR A 58 3.40 16.25 -17.77
CA TYR A 58 4.00 17.28 -16.93
C TYR A 58 2.99 17.99 -16.02
N ALA A 59 1.83 18.37 -16.55
CA ALA A 59 0.79 19.04 -15.79
C ALA A 59 0.26 18.19 -14.61
N GLY A 60 0.16 16.87 -14.80
CA GLY A 60 -0.22 15.95 -13.72
C GLY A 60 0.85 15.82 -12.65
N LYS A 61 2.13 15.80 -13.04
CA LYS A 61 3.25 15.84 -12.07
C LYS A 61 3.25 17.13 -11.27
N GLU A 62 3.05 18.26 -11.93
CA GLU A 62 2.95 19.57 -11.27
C GLU A 62 1.77 19.61 -10.29
N LEU A 63 0.61 19.11 -10.69
CA LEU A 63 -0.57 19.05 -9.81
C LEU A 63 -0.30 18.18 -8.58
N ARG A 64 0.32 17.02 -8.75
CA ARG A 64 0.68 16.17 -7.59
C ARG A 64 1.65 16.84 -6.63
N LEU A 65 2.64 17.56 -7.13
CA LEU A 65 3.57 18.30 -6.26
C LEU A 65 2.84 19.44 -5.54
N LYS A 66 1.93 20.16 -6.22
CA LYS A 66 1.05 21.16 -5.58
C LYS A 66 0.22 20.55 -4.46
N GLN A 67 -0.40 19.39 -4.69
CA GLN A 67 -1.19 18.68 -3.68
C GLN A 67 -0.35 18.32 -2.46
N GLN A 68 0.83 17.73 -2.66
CA GLN A 68 1.72 17.35 -1.56
C GLN A 68 2.13 18.56 -0.73
N TYR A 69 2.59 19.62 -1.37
CA TYR A 69 3.02 20.82 -0.65
C TYR A 69 1.86 21.52 0.06
N PHE A 70 0.70 21.64 -0.59
CA PHE A 70 -0.49 22.27 -0.02
C PHE A 70 -0.93 21.59 1.28
N PHE A 71 -1.12 20.26 1.25
CA PHE A 71 -1.52 19.51 2.42
C PHE A 71 -0.46 19.52 3.52
N ILE A 72 0.79 19.37 3.15
CA ILE A 72 1.88 19.30 4.12
C ILE A 72 2.14 20.67 4.76
N SER A 73 2.19 21.74 3.97
CA SER A 73 2.39 23.08 4.51
C SER A 73 1.29 23.48 5.50
N ALA A 74 0.02 23.25 5.16
CA ALA A 74 -1.11 23.49 6.05
C ALA A 74 -1.00 22.68 7.35
N SER A 75 -0.60 21.41 7.26
CA SER A 75 -0.48 20.51 8.41
C SER A 75 0.69 20.88 9.32
N VAL A 76 1.85 21.20 8.76
CA VAL A 76 3.05 21.58 9.52
C VAL A 76 2.84 22.94 10.19
N GLN A 77 2.29 23.94 9.48
CA GLN A 77 1.95 25.23 10.04
C GLN A 77 0.98 25.09 11.23
N ARG A 78 -0.06 24.26 11.07
CA ARG A 78 -1.02 24.01 12.16
C ARG A 78 -0.37 23.31 13.36
N ALA A 79 0.55 22.37 13.12
CA ALA A 79 1.29 21.71 14.19
C ALA A 79 2.15 22.70 15.00
N VAL A 80 2.89 23.56 14.31
CA VAL A 80 3.70 24.63 14.95
C VAL A 80 2.81 25.62 15.71
N GLN A 81 1.72 26.08 15.10
CA GLN A 81 0.78 26.97 15.76
C GLN A 81 0.20 26.35 17.04
N LYS A 82 -0.26 25.10 16.97
CA LYS A 82 -0.82 24.39 18.13
C LYS A 82 0.22 24.18 19.24
N PHE A 83 1.47 23.94 18.86
CA PHE A 83 2.57 23.86 19.82
C PHE A 83 2.75 25.19 20.56
N LYS A 84 2.83 26.29 19.81
CA LYS A 84 3.00 27.65 20.36
C LYS A 84 1.83 28.14 21.24
N GLU A 85 0.63 27.56 21.11
CA GLU A 85 -0.49 27.82 22.01
C GLU A 85 -0.20 27.41 23.48
N LYS A 86 0.80 26.51 23.68
CA LYS A 86 1.09 25.88 24.98
C LYS A 86 2.55 25.95 25.42
N HIS A 87 3.44 26.32 24.52
CA HIS A 87 4.90 26.30 24.72
C HIS A 87 5.53 27.54 24.07
N ASP A 88 6.37 28.22 24.82
CA ASP A 88 7.02 29.46 24.36
C ASP A 88 8.38 29.20 23.67
N ASP A 89 9.04 28.07 23.99
CA ASP A 89 10.35 27.72 23.43
C ASP A 89 10.24 26.70 22.31
N ILE A 90 10.48 27.14 21.08
CA ILE A 90 10.41 26.29 19.89
C ILE A 90 11.41 25.13 19.89
N HIS A 91 12.51 25.22 20.66
CA HIS A 91 13.49 24.14 20.79
C HIS A 91 12.91 22.90 21.48
N GLN A 92 11.80 23.02 22.20
CA GLN A 92 11.07 21.91 22.78
C GLN A 92 10.13 21.19 21.78
N PHE A 93 10.03 21.67 20.54
CA PHE A 93 9.12 21.12 19.54
C PHE A 93 9.30 19.61 19.35
N PRO A 94 10.51 19.07 19.19
CA PRO A 94 10.70 17.62 18.98
C PRO A 94 10.35 16.75 20.19
N GLU A 95 10.23 17.33 21.38
CA GLU A 95 9.77 16.61 22.59
C GLU A 95 8.26 16.43 22.63
N LYS A 96 7.51 17.26 21.91
CA LYS A 96 6.05 17.33 21.93
C LYS A 96 5.39 16.92 20.63
N VAL A 97 6.12 16.95 19.53
CA VAL A 97 5.61 16.72 18.18
C VAL A 97 6.50 15.74 17.43
N VAL A 98 5.89 14.78 16.76
CA VAL A 98 6.57 13.88 15.82
C VAL A 98 5.79 13.81 14.52
N PHE A 99 6.50 13.83 13.40
CA PHE A 99 5.95 13.59 12.09
C PHE A 99 6.39 12.21 11.59
N GLN A 100 5.43 11.27 11.55
CA GLN A 100 5.67 10.00 10.90
C GLN A 100 5.33 10.13 9.42
N LEU A 101 6.37 10.13 8.58
CA LEU A 101 6.23 10.19 7.14
C LEU A 101 5.82 8.81 6.62
N ASN A 102 4.56 8.71 6.19
CA ASN A 102 3.99 7.48 5.67
C ASN A 102 4.28 7.40 4.17
N ASP A 103 5.30 6.65 3.78
CA ASP A 103 5.92 6.69 2.46
C ASP A 103 6.62 8.05 2.18
N THR A 104 6.92 8.35 0.92
CA THR A 104 7.58 9.59 0.51
C THR A 104 6.63 10.73 0.18
N HIS A 105 5.32 10.46 0.12
CA HIS A 105 4.33 11.47 -0.24
C HIS A 105 4.37 12.73 0.65
N PRO A 106 4.58 12.63 1.98
CA PRO A 106 4.69 13.79 2.86
C PRO A 106 6.12 14.30 3.07
N THR A 107 7.12 13.81 2.34
CA THR A 107 8.54 14.13 2.62
C THR A 107 8.87 15.62 2.53
N VAL A 108 8.11 16.38 1.76
CA VAL A 108 8.27 17.85 1.69
C VAL A 108 8.06 18.54 3.06
N ALA A 109 7.52 17.83 4.06
CA ALA A 109 7.44 18.30 5.44
C ALA A 109 8.82 18.64 6.03
N ILE A 110 9.88 17.97 5.61
CA ILE A 110 11.24 18.22 6.06
C ILE A 110 11.70 19.64 5.67
N PRO A 111 11.79 20.00 4.39
CA PRO A 111 12.16 21.34 4.01
C PRO A 111 11.11 22.40 4.39
N GLU A 112 9.82 22.05 4.51
CA GLU A 112 8.80 22.98 4.97
C GLU A 112 8.97 23.33 6.46
N LEU A 113 9.23 22.34 7.31
CA LEU A 113 9.55 22.62 8.73
C LEU A 113 10.83 23.46 8.84
N MET A 114 11.85 23.15 8.06
CA MET A 114 13.07 23.98 7.99
C MET A 114 12.75 25.42 7.59
N ARG A 115 11.90 25.63 6.57
CA ARG A 115 11.48 26.97 6.15
C ARG A 115 10.83 27.76 7.30
N ILE A 116 9.90 27.16 8.00
CA ILE A 116 9.24 27.80 9.14
C ILE A 116 10.25 28.15 10.23
N LEU A 117 11.12 27.23 10.58
CA LEU A 117 12.12 27.45 11.63
C LEU A 117 13.14 28.52 11.25
N LEU A 118 13.57 28.56 9.98
CA LEU A 118 14.55 29.53 9.48
C LEU A 118 13.90 30.91 9.23
N ASP A 119 12.79 30.94 8.50
CA ASP A 119 12.25 32.18 7.94
C ASP A 119 11.22 32.83 8.88
N ASP A 120 10.40 32.05 9.57
CA ASP A 120 9.35 32.57 10.46
C ASP A 120 9.82 32.66 11.92
N GLU A 121 10.60 31.69 12.41
CA GLU A 121 11.11 31.67 13.79
C GLU A 121 12.51 32.27 13.93
N GLY A 122 13.21 32.53 12.83
CA GLY A 122 14.52 33.19 12.81
C GLY A 122 15.67 32.38 13.37
N LEU A 123 15.57 31.05 13.40
CA LEU A 123 16.64 30.18 13.89
C LEU A 123 17.81 30.07 12.93
N THR A 124 18.96 29.70 13.45
CA THR A 124 20.09 29.27 12.62
C THR A 124 19.80 27.95 11.93
N TRP A 125 20.58 27.61 10.90
CA TRP A 125 20.47 26.32 10.21
C TRP A 125 20.67 25.15 11.16
N GLU A 126 21.64 25.23 12.02
CA GLU A 126 22.02 24.18 12.98
C GLU A 126 20.87 23.91 13.97
N GLU A 127 20.28 24.95 14.52
CA GLU A 127 19.11 24.84 15.41
C GLU A 127 17.90 24.25 14.69
N ALA A 128 17.57 24.78 13.51
CA ALA A 128 16.45 24.29 12.70
C ALA A 128 16.64 22.82 12.26
N TRP A 129 17.87 22.45 11.91
CA TRP A 129 18.20 21.08 11.51
C TRP A 129 18.12 20.11 12.68
N ASP A 130 18.61 20.47 13.87
CA ASP A 130 18.47 19.67 15.09
C ASP A 130 16.98 19.38 15.41
N ILE A 131 16.16 20.41 15.38
CA ILE A 131 14.72 20.28 15.61
C ILE A 131 14.08 19.37 14.56
N THR A 132 14.35 19.60 13.29
CA THR A 132 13.75 18.86 12.16
C THR A 132 14.12 17.38 12.20
N THR A 133 15.40 17.07 12.39
CA THR A 133 15.89 15.68 12.41
C THR A 133 15.46 14.89 13.63
N ARG A 134 15.06 15.55 14.72
CA ARG A 134 14.46 14.92 15.90
C ARG A 134 12.93 14.82 15.82
N THR A 135 12.32 15.47 14.82
CA THR A 135 10.85 15.51 14.66
C THR A 135 10.34 14.52 13.62
N CYS A 136 11.14 14.20 12.59
CA CYS A 136 10.70 13.41 11.44
C CYS A 136 11.19 11.97 11.50
N ALA A 137 10.30 11.03 11.23
CA ALA A 137 10.61 9.62 11.03
C ALA A 137 9.94 9.12 9.74
N TYR A 138 10.54 8.14 9.07
CA TYR A 138 10.13 7.66 7.75
C TYR A 138 9.81 6.18 7.76
N THR A 139 8.62 5.84 7.24
CA THR A 139 8.21 4.45 6.95
C THR A 139 8.24 4.23 5.45
N ASN A 140 9.08 3.29 5.00
CA ASN A 140 9.13 2.86 3.60
C ASN A 140 8.07 1.76 3.36
N HIS A 141 7.33 1.87 2.24
CA HIS A 141 6.27 0.92 1.85
C HIS A 141 6.56 0.20 0.52
N THR A 142 7.73 0.40 -0.07
CA THR A 142 8.08 -0.24 -1.35
C THR A 142 9.48 -0.81 -1.34
N ILE A 143 9.67 -1.91 -2.10
CA ILE A 143 10.99 -2.47 -2.37
C ILE A 143 11.49 -2.02 -3.74
N MET A 144 10.58 -1.74 -4.67
CA MET A 144 10.93 -1.45 -6.05
C MET A 144 11.57 -0.06 -6.17
N SER A 145 12.83 -0.01 -6.56
CA SER A 145 13.59 1.25 -6.69
C SER A 145 12.97 2.23 -7.70
N GLU A 146 12.35 1.71 -8.76
CA GLU A 146 11.62 2.53 -9.74
C GLU A 146 10.35 3.18 -9.19
N ALA A 147 9.80 2.67 -8.09
CA ALA A 147 8.65 3.24 -7.40
C ALA A 147 9.02 4.30 -6.35
N LEU A 148 10.32 4.48 -6.05
CA LEU A 148 10.78 5.56 -5.19
C LEU A 148 10.58 6.91 -5.88
N GLU A 149 9.86 7.81 -5.21
CA GLU A 149 9.45 9.09 -5.76
C GLU A 149 10.63 10.03 -6.03
N LYS A 150 10.66 10.57 -7.24
CA LYS A 150 11.67 11.53 -7.71
C LYS A 150 10.98 12.68 -8.42
N TRP A 151 11.44 13.91 -8.17
CA TRP A 151 10.93 15.10 -8.84
C TRP A 151 11.98 15.72 -9.72
N PRO A 152 11.66 16.11 -10.99
CA PRO A 152 12.59 16.91 -11.80
C PRO A 152 12.92 18.21 -11.10
N VAL A 153 14.20 18.58 -11.08
CA VAL A 153 14.69 19.81 -10.42
C VAL A 153 14.04 21.05 -11.03
N ASP A 154 13.89 21.09 -12.35
CA ASP A 154 13.26 22.23 -13.04
C ASP A 154 11.80 22.46 -12.59
N LEU A 155 11.01 21.40 -12.43
CA LEU A 155 9.65 21.48 -11.90
C LEU A 155 9.67 21.92 -10.44
N PHE A 156 10.47 21.25 -9.62
CA PHE A 156 10.50 21.48 -8.18
C PHE A 156 10.98 22.90 -7.84
N SER A 157 12.07 23.35 -8.46
CA SER A 157 12.64 24.67 -8.20
C SER A 157 11.76 25.81 -8.71
N ARG A 158 11.06 25.60 -9.83
CA ARG A 158 10.15 26.60 -10.37
C ARG A 158 8.88 26.74 -9.52
N LEU A 159 8.31 25.62 -9.08
CA LEU A 159 7.06 25.62 -8.31
C LEU A 159 7.30 26.02 -6.85
N LEU A 160 8.38 25.55 -6.23
CA LEU A 160 8.68 25.70 -4.83
C LEU A 160 10.10 26.25 -4.63
N PRO A 161 10.40 27.50 -5.08
CA PRO A 161 11.77 28.01 -5.14
C PRO A 161 12.45 28.09 -3.78
N ARG A 162 11.77 28.54 -2.71
CA ARG A 162 12.35 28.59 -1.36
C ARG A 162 12.59 27.21 -0.79
N ILE A 163 11.65 26.30 -0.96
CA ILE A 163 11.80 24.90 -0.52
C ILE A 163 12.98 24.25 -1.23
N TYR A 164 13.15 24.50 -2.54
CA TYR A 164 14.26 23.95 -3.29
C TYR A 164 15.63 24.48 -2.80
N GLN A 165 15.75 25.76 -2.45
CA GLN A 165 16.98 26.30 -1.83
C GLN A 165 17.37 25.55 -0.57
N ILE A 166 16.37 25.20 0.26
CA ILE A 166 16.60 24.41 1.48
C ILE A 166 17.00 22.98 1.14
N VAL A 167 16.35 22.35 0.16
CA VAL A 167 16.73 21.01 -0.33
C VAL A 167 18.16 20.99 -0.87
N GLU A 168 18.57 22.02 -1.64
CA GLU A 168 19.96 22.15 -2.11
C GLU A 168 20.96 22.22 -0.96
N GLU A 169 20.66 22.97 0.09
CA GLU A 169 21.54 23.07 1.24
C GLU A 169 21.61 21.78 2.05
N ILE A 170 20.47 21.08 2.21
CA ILE A 170 20.44 19.72 2.79
C ILE A 170 21.36 18.80 1.98
N ASN A 171 21.21 18.80 0.67
CA ASN A 171 22.03 17.99 -0.23
C ASN A 171 23.52 18.34 -0.14
N ARG A 172 23.86 19.62 -0.18
CA ARG A 172 25.27 20.08 -0.09
C ARG A 172 25.93 19.59 1.19
N ARG A 173 25.25 19.73 2.33
CA ARG A 173 25.77 19.28 3.64
C ARG A 173 25.92 17.77 3.68
N PHE A 174 24.94 17.03 3.21
CA PHE A 174 24.99 15.56 3.19
C PHE A 174 26.08 15.04 2.22
N VAL A 175 26.26 15.65 1.06
CA VAL A 175 27.34 15.29 0.14
C VAL A 175 28.71 15.53 0.80
N ASN A 176 28.88 16.60 1.58
CA ASN A 176 30.10 16.82 2.34
C ASN A 176 30.35 15.71 3.38
N GLU A 177 29.31 15.23 4.06
CA GLU A 177 29.41 14.09 5.00
C GLU A 177 29.84 12.80 4.27
N ILE A 178 29.29 12.53 3.10
CA ILE A 178 29.67 11.38 2.26
C ILE A 178 31.16 11.51 1.87
N GLN A 179 31.60 12.68 1.42
CA GLN A 179 33.01 12.93 1.03
C GLN A 179 33.98 12.76 2.19
N GLN A 180 33.60 13.19 3.39
CA GLN A 180 34.43 13.01 4.60
C GLN A 180 34.53 11.52 4.98
N ARG A 181 33.44 10.76 4.86
CA ARG A 181 33.41 9.34 5.24
C ARG A 181 34.04 8.44 4.17
N TYR A 182 33.89 8.80 2.90
CA TYR A 182 34.35 8.05 1.73
C TYR A 182 35.17 8.97 0.80
N PRO A 183 36.39 9.39 1.18
CA PRO A 183 37.18 10.34 0.39
C PRO A 183 37.43 9.85 -1.04
N GLY A 184 37.07 10.67 -2.02
CA GLY A 184 37.26 10.38 -3.45
C GLY A 184 36.27 9.42 -4.09
N ASP A 185 35.33 8.87 -3.34
CA ASP A 185 34.34 7.92 -3.86
C ASP A 185 33.12 8.65 -4.49
N GLN A 186 33.23 8.94 -5.79
CA GLN A 186 32.17 9.59 -6.57
C GLN A 186 30.95 8.69 -6.76
N ASP A 187 31.12 7.38 -6.72
CA ASP A 187 30.03 6.41 -6.85
C ASP A 187 29.09 6.46 -5.63
N LYS A 188 29.64 6.57 -4.42
CA LYS A 188 28.85 6.77 -3.20
C LYS A 188 28.03 8.06 -3.26
N ILE A 189 28.60 9.16 -3.76
CA ILE A 189 27.84 10.42 -3.94
C ILE A 189 26.69 10.20 -4.93
N ALA A 190 26.95 9.60 -6.09
CA ALA A 190 25.95 9.33 -7.09
C ALA A 190 24.79 8.46 -6.54
N LYS A 191 25.10 7.47 -5.70
CA LYS A 191 24.13 6.55 -5.12
C LYS A 191 23.30 7.16 -3.98
N MET A 192 23.85 8.14 -3.24
CA MET A 192 23.25 8.57 -1.97
C MET A 192 22.77 10.02 -1.98
N ALA A 193 23.28 10.89 -2.84
CA ALA A 193 22.90 12.31 -2.86
C ALA A 193 21.39 12.50 -3.00
N VAL A 194 20.83 13.48 -2.27
CA VAL A 194 19.41 13.83 -2.33
C VAL A 194 19.05 14.43 -3.68
N VAL A 195 19.91 15.34 -4.17
CA VAL A 195 19.78 15.92 -5.51
C VAL A 195 20.91 15.37 -6.39
N TYR A 196 20.53 14.66 -7.43
CA TYR A 196 21.47 14.06 -8.37
C TYR A 196 20.86 13.90 -9.75
N ASN A 197 21.66 14.15 -10.78
CA ASN A 197 21.24 13.99 -12.18
C ASN A 197 19.90 14.67 -12.53
N GLY A 198 19.73 15.92 -12.06
CA GLY A 198 18.53 16.72 -12.33
C GLY A 198 17.26 16.27 -11.60
N GLN A 199 17.39 15.46 -10.56
CA GLN A 199 16.24 14.94 -9.79
C GLN A 199 16.43 15.13 -8.29
N VAL A 200 15.32 15.42 -7.60
CA VAL A 200 15.19 15.38 -6.14
C VAL A 200 14.67 14.01 -5.76
N ARG A 201 15.46 13.24 -5.00
CA ARG A 201 15.16 11.88 -4.57
C ARG A 201 14.54 11.91 -3.17
N MET A 202 13.22 11.81 -3.09
CA MET A 202 12.46 12.07 -1.86
C MET A 202 12.77 11.06 -0.75
N ALA A 203 12.85 9.77 -1.07
CA ALA A 203 13.20 8.75 -0.08
C ALA A 203 14.58 9.01 0.55
N TYR A 204 15.53 9.46 -0.22
CA TYR A 204 16.89 9.76 0.28
C TYR A 204 16.87 10.97 1.22
N MET A 205 16.11 12.01 0.90
CA MET A 205 15.90 13.13 1.82
C MET A 205 15.24 12.69 3.13
N ALA A 206 14.24 11.81 3.06
CA ALA A 206 13.57 11.27 4.25
C ALA A 206 14.52 10.46 5.14
N ILE A 207 15.44 9.68 4.55
CA ILE A 207 16.45 8.91 5.29
C ILE A 207 17.47 9.86 5.94
N VAL A 208 17.95 10.85 5.20
CA VAL A 208 18.96 11.81 5.69
C VAL A 208 18.43 12.60 6.87
N ALA A 209 17.21 13.11 6.78
CA ALA A 209 16.60 13.98 7.79
C ALA A 209 15.82 13.24 8.87
N GLY A 210 15.41 12.00 8.64
CA GLY A 210 14.66 11.21 9.62
C GLY A 210 15.54 10.64 10.73
N PHE A 211 15.02 10.57 11.96
CA PHE A 211 15.72 9.87 13.05
C PHE A 211 15.51 8.35 13.02
N SER A 212 14.48 7.87 12.29
CA SER A 212 14.15 6.47 12.17
C SER A 212 13.63 6.17 10.76
N VAL A 213 14.08 5.04 10.20
CA VAL A 213 13.65 4.50 8.92
C VAL A 213 13.20 3.07 9.17
N ASN A 214 11.92 2.78 8.97
CA ASN A 214 11.44 1.42 9.14
C ASN A 214 10.88 0.82 7.85
N GLY A 215 11.15 -0.49 7.70
CA GLY A 215 10.37 -1.35 6.81
C GLY A 215 9.09 -1.81 7.49
N VAL A 216 8.24 -2.51 6.73
CA VAL A 216 6.87 -2.88 7.15
C VAL A 216 6.63 -4.39 7.26
N ALA A 217 7.67 -5.18 7.07
CA ALA A 217 7.78 -6.60 7.40
C ALA A 217 9.25 -6.95 7.61
N ARG A 218 9.54 -8.03 8.32
CA ARG A 218 10.94 -8.42 8.61
C ARG A 218 11.74 -8.62 7.32
N LEU A 219 11.24 -9.41 6.37
CA LEU A 219 11.89 -9.62 5.08
C LEU A 219 12.11 -8.31 4.33
N HIS A 220 11.11 -7.45 4.26
CA HIS A 220 11.21 -6.13 3.64
C HIS A 220 12.34 -5.30 4.25
N THR A 221 12.41 -5.25 5.56
CA THR A 221 13.44 -4.49 6.27
C THR A 221 14.85 -5.01 5.97
N GLU A 222 15.02 -6.34 5.91
CA GLU A 222 16.32 -6.94 5.54
C GLU A 222 16.70 -6.65 4.08
N ILE A 223 15.74 -6.67 3.16
CA ILE A 223 15.99 -6.27 1.76
C ILE A 223 16.38 -4.78 1.67
N LEU A 224 15.72 -3.91 2.42
CA LEU A 224 16.12 -2.50 2.48
C LEU A 224 17.56 -2.33 2.97
N LYS A 225 17.95 -3.02 4.05
CA LYS A 225 19.28 -2.94 4.64
C LYS A 225 20.40 -3.47 3.74
N HIS A 226 20.14 -4.57 3.04
CA HIS A 226 21.21 -5.34 2.37
C HIS A 226 21.22 -5.18 0.86
N GLU A 227 20.14 -4.68 0.27
CA GLU A 227 19.99 -4.48 -1.17
C GLU A 227 19.65 -3.01 -1.50
N GLU A 228 18.40 -2.59 -1.37
CA GLU A 228 17.88 -1.34 -1.92
C GLU A 228 18.47 -0.06 -1.29
N LEU A 229 18.70 -0.05 0.02
CA LEU A 229 19.21 1.10 0.77
C LEU A 229 20.53 0.77 1.50
N LYS A 230 21.28 -0.19 0.97
CA LYS A 230 22.51 -0.70 1.57
C LYS A 230 23.50 0.39 1.92
N ASP A 231 23.74 1.33 1.01
CA ASP A 231 24.71 2.41 1.24
C ASP A 231 24.31 3.30 2.42
N PHE A 232 23.01 3.56 2.59
CA PHE A 232 22.47 4.31 3.74
C PHE A 232 22.56 3.50 5.04
N TYR A 233 22.29 2.20 4.98
CA TYR A 233 22.39 1.34 6.14
C TYR A 233 23.85 1.20 6.61
N GLU A 234 24.81 1.09 5.70
CA GLU A 234 26.24 1.07 6.03
C GLU A 234 26.70 2.39 6.71
N MET A 235 26.13 3.52 6.29
CA MET A 235 26.49 4.84 6.82
C MET A 235 25.77 5.16 8.14
N MET A 236 24.50 4.78 8.29
CA MET A 236 23.61 5.16 9.38
C MET A 236 22.77 3.95 9.89
N PRO A 237 23.43 2.84 10.33
CA PRO A 237 22.73 1.61 10.69
C PRO A 237 21.74 1.80 11.84
N GLU A 238 21.99 2.73 12.74
CA GLU A 238 21.16 3.04 13.91
C GLU A 238 19.76 3.56 13.56
N LYS A 239 19.56 4.10 12.35
CA LYS A 239 18.24 4.58 11.91
C LYS A 239 17.30 3.47 11.50
N PHE A 240 17.83 2.32 11.05
CA PHE A 240 17.03 1.27 10.40
C PHE A 240 16.45 0.30 11.41
N ASN A 241 15.14 0.07 11.30
CA ASN A 241 14.43 -0.89 12.13
C ASN A 241 13.22 -1.48 11.40
N ASN A 242 12.65 -2.55 11.95
CA ASN A 242 11.43 -3.17 11.42
C ASN A 242 10.23 -2.86 12.31
N LYS A 243 9.11 -2.53 11.66
CA LYS A 243 7.77 -2.48 12.26
C LYS A 243 6.83 -3.22 11.34
N THR A 244 6.67 -4.52 11.57
CA THR A 244 5.72 -5.33 10.78
C THR A 244 4.33 -4.73 10.87
N ASN A 245 3.68 -4.56 9.70
CA ASN A 245 2.33 -4.06 9.63
C ASN A 245 1.36 -4.93 10.43
N GLY A 246 0.30 -4.33 10.87
CA GLY A 246 -0.81 -4.99 11.51
C GLY A 246 -2.15 -4.50 10.97
N ILE A 247 -3.21 -5.07 11.52
CA ILE A 247 -4.59 -4.70 11.22
C ILE A 247 -5.36 -4.52 12.51
N THR A 248 -6.47 -3.79 12.46
CA THR A 248 -7.37 -3.71 13.62
C THR A 248 -8.44 -4.80 13.55
N GLN A 249 -8.52 -5.61 14.61
CA GLN A 249 -9.56 -6.61 14.80
C GLN A 249 -10.95 -6.01 14.96
N ARG A 250 -11.03 -4.75 15.36
CA ARG A 250 -12.31 -4.04 15.49
C ARG A 250 -12.97 -3.83 14.16
N ARG A 251 -12.27 -3.30 13.14
CA ARG A 251 -12.83 -3.17 11.80
C ARG A 251 -12.95 -4.50 11.08
N PHE A 252 -11.89 -5.32 11.07
CA PHE A 252 -11.80 -6.49 10.20
C PHE A 252 -12.35 -7.79 10.78
N LEU A 253 -12.77 -7.81 12.04
CA LEU A 253 -13.51 -8.92 12.64
C LEU A 253 -14.80 -8.44 13.30
N LEU A 254 -14.74 -7.61 14.33
CA LEU A 254 -15.90 -7.17 15.09
C LEU A 254 -16.98 -6.51 14.20
N HIS A 255 -16.56 -5.55 13.38
CA HIS A 255 -17.46 -4.81 12.47
C HIS A 255 -17.71 -5.56 11.16
N GLY A 256 -16.65 -6.09 10.54
CA GLY A 256 -16.73 -6.69 9.20
C GLY A 256 -17.39 -8.06 9.16
N ASN A 257 -17.29 -8.83 10.26
CA ASN A 257 -17.80 -10.20 10.36
C ASN A 257 -18.51 -10.43 11.72
N PRO A 258 -19.66 -9.82 11.94
CA PRO A 258 -20.34 -9.92 13.23
C PRO A 258 -20.72 -11.36 13.60
N LEU A 259 -21.06 -12.22 12.65
CA LEU A 259 -21.37 -13.63 12.94
C LEU A 259 -20.18 -14.36 13.55
N LEU A 260 -18.97 -14.15 13.01
CA LEU A 260 -17.75 -14.75 13.57
C LEU A 260 -17.36 -14.08 14.89
N ALA A 261 -17.50 -12.77 14.98
CA ALA A 261 -17.19 -12.01 16.21
C ALA A 261 -18.07 -12.47 17.39
N ASP A 262 -19.37 -12.66 17.16
CA ASP A 262 -20.29 -13.16 18.17
C ASP A 262 -19.93 -14.57 18.60
N TRP A 263 -19.62 -15.45 17.66
CA TRP A 263 -19.20 -16.83 17.95
C TRP A 263 -17.88 -16.87 18.75
N VAL A 264 -16.90 -16.03 18.40
CA VAL A 264 -15.65 -15.92 19.17
C VAL A 264 -15.95 -15.46 20.59
N THR A 265 -16.77 -14.44 20.75
CA THR A 265 -17.14 -13.90 22.06
C THR A 265 -17.89 -14.93 22.91
N ASP A 266 -18.76 -15.72 22.31
CA ASP A 266 -19.48 -16.82 23.01
C ASP A 266 -18.53 -17.90 23.52
N LYS A 267 -17.43 -18.17 22.81
CA LYS A 267 -16.46 -19.22 23.20
C LYS A 267 -15.42 -18.74 24.21
N ILE A 268 -14.90 -17.52 24.08
CA ILE A 268 -13.75 -17.05 24.87
C ILE A 268 -13.96 -15.70 25.58
N GLY A 269 -15.18 -15.12 25.52
CA GLY A 269 -15.42 -13.77 26.06
C GLY A 269 -15.00 -12.67 25.09
N ASP A 270 -15.13 -11.42 25.52
CA ASP A 270 -14.97 -10.22 24.68
C ASP A 270 -13.58 -9.55 24.81
N GLU A 271 -12.68 -10.10 25.60
CA GLU A 271 -11.35 -9.53 25.83
C GLU A 271 -10.54 -9.36 24.53
N TRP A 272 -10.72 -10.24 23.55
CA TRP A 272 -10.04 -10.17 22.25
C TRP A 272 -10.27 -8.83 21.51
N ILE A 273 -11.37 -8.14 21.79
CA ILE A 273 -11.70 -6.87 21.12
C ILE A 273 -10.64 -5.79 21.36
N THR A 274 -10.07 -5.78 22.56
CA THR A 274 -9.01 -4.84 22.97
C THR A 274 -7.64 -5.49 23.14
N ASN A 275 -7.60 -6.83 23.25
CA ASN A 275 -6.39 -7.64 23.43
C ASN A 275 -6.42 -8.82 22.45
N LEU A 276 -6.04 -8.57 21.18
CA LEU A 276 -6.13 -9.59 20.13
C LEU A 276 -5.41 -10.91 20.45
N PRO A 277 -4.26 -10.95 21.14
CA PRO A 277 -3.63 -12.22 21.54
C PRO A 277 -4.52 -13.19 22.30
N HIS A 278 -5.56 -12.70 22.98
CA HIS A 278 -6.55 -13.53 23.67
C HIS A 278 -7.30 -14.49 22.73
N ILE A 279 -7.38 -14.17 21.44
CA ILE A 279 -8.01 -15.04 20.43
C ILE A 279 -7.34 -16.42 20.31
N LYS A 280 -6.09 -16.57 20.80
CA LYS A 280 -5.39 -17.86 20.85
C LYS A 280 -6.12 -18.90 21.70
N GLU A 281 -6.98 -18.50 22.61
CA GLU A 281 -7.78 -19.42 23.41
C GLU A 281 -8.79 -20.25 22.60
N LEU A 282 -9.11 -19.80 21.37
CA LEU A 282 -9.88 -20.60 20.43
C LEU A 282 -9.24 -21.95 20.07
N ALA A 283 -7.91 -22.07 20.25
CA ALA A 283 -7.20 -23.33 20.02
C ALA A 283 -7.73 -24.48 20.88
N ALA A 284 -8.31 -24.20 22.05
CA ALA A 284 -8.94 -25.21 22.89
C ALA A 284 -10.16 -25.90 22.23
N PHE A 285 -10.75 -25.28 21.21
CA PHE A 285 -11.95 -25.78 20.50
C PHE A 285 -11.64 -26.36 19.12
N MET A 286 -10.38 -26.39 18.70
CA MET A 286 -10.03 -26.76 17.33
C MET A 286 -10.39 -28.18 16.93
N ASP A 287 -10.38 -29.13 17.88
CA ASP A 287 -10.74 -30.52 17.65
C ASP A 287 -12.22 -30.84 17.94
N ASP A 288 -12.98 -29.87 18.44
CA ASP A 288 -14.41 -30.01 18.73
C ASP A 288 -15.22 -29.98 17.43
N LYS A 289 -15.89 -31.09 17.12
CA LYS A 289 -16.67 -31.27 15.87
C LYS A 289 -17.84 -30.32 15.74
N GLU A 290 -18.50 -29.96 16.86
CA GLU A 290 -19.59 -28.99 16.83
C GLU A 290 -19.07 -27.59 16.56
N CYS A 291 -17.98 -27.17 17.20
CA CYS A 291 -17.32 -25.91 16.92
C CYS A 291 -16.84 -25.79 15.47
N GLN A 292 -16.27 -26.86 14.90
CA GLN A 292 -15.89 -26.90 13.48
C GLN A 292 -17.10 -26.69 12.56
N LYS A 293 -18.23 -27.34 12.87
CA LYS A 293 -19.46 -27.21 12.11
C LYS A 293 -20.07 -25.80 12.22
N GLU A 294 -20.11 -25.23 13.42
CA GLU A 294 -20.54 -23.85 13.64
C GLU A 294 -19.69 -22.86 12.83
N PHE A 295 -18.38 -23.03 12.85
CA PHE A 295 -17.45 -22.19 12.10
C PHE A 295 -17.70 -22.25 10.58
N LEU A 296 -17.90 -23.46 10.03
CA LEU A 296 -18.22 -23.65 8.62
C LEU A 296 -19.59 -23.08 8.25
N ASP A 297 -20.59 -23.16 9.13
CA ASP A 297 -21.90 -22.54 8.92
C ASP A 297 -21.83 -21.01 8.87
N ILE A 298 -21.02 -20.41 9.74
CA ILE A 298 -20.74 -18.97 9.70
C ILE A 298 -20.10 -18.57 8.37
N LYS A 299 -19.08 -19.31 7.92
CA LYS A 299 -18.46 -19.07 6.61
C LYS A 299 -19.48 -19.18 5.49
N TYR A 300 -20.31 -20.20 5.49
CA TYR A 300 -21.36 -20.38 4.50
C TYR A 300 -22.33 -19.19 4.46
N LYS A 301 -22.80 -18.70 5.60
CA LYS A 301 -23.66 -17.52 5.69
C LYS A 301 -23.02 -16.27 5.11
N ASN A 302 -21.73 -16.06 5.37
CA ASN A 302 -20.98 -14.97 4.77
C ASN A 302 -20.81 -15.13 3.24
N LYS A 303 -20.64 -16.35 2.76
CA LYS A 303 -20.59 -16.66 1.32
C LYS A 303 -21.94 -16.40 0.64
N VAL A 304 -23.06 -16.75 1.27
CA VAL A 304 -24.41 -16.39 0.79
C VAL A 304 -24.57 -14.87 0.69
N ARG A 305 -24.09 -14.12 1.68
CA ARG A 305 -24.11 -12.64 1.66
C ARG A 305 -23.32 -12.08 0.50
N LEU A 306 -22.10 -12.60 0.26
CA LEU A 306 -21.27 -12.16 -0.87
C LEU A 306 -21.88 -12.58 -2.21
N ALA A 307 -22.43 -13.79 -2.33
CA ALA A 307 -23.13 -14.24 -3.53
C ALA A 307 -24.31 -13.33 -3.91
N LYS A 308 -25.06 -12.88 -2.92
CA LYS A 308 -26.13 -11.88 -3.11
C LYS A 308 -25.57 -10.55 -3.62
N TYR A 309 -24.50 -10.04 -3.00
CA TYR A 309 -23.81 -8.82 -3.44
C TYR A 309 -23.36 -8.94 -4.91
N ILE A 310 -22.71 -10.05 -5.28
CA ILE A 310 -22.26 -10.34 -6.65
C ILE A 310 -23.45 -10.36 -7.62
N LYS A 311 -24.56 -11.00 -7.25
CA LYS A 311 -25.76 -11.02 -8.08
C LYS A 311 -26.31 -9.62 -8.33
N GLU A 312 -26.38 -8.79 -7.29
CA GLU A 312 -26.92 -7.43 -7.37
C GLU A 312 -26.04 -6.48 -8.18
N HIS A 313 -24.71 -6.62 -8.10
CA HIS A 313 -23.75 -5.68 -8.72
C HIS A 313 -23.19 -6.19 -10.05
N ASN A 314 -23.01 -7.50 -10.21
CA ASN A 314 -22.40 -8.10 -11.40
C ASN A 314 -23.39 -8.90 -12.25
N GLY A 315 -24.58 -9.17 -11.74
CA GLY A 315 -25.59 -10.00 -12.44
C GLY A 315 -25.22 -11.49 -12.51
N ILE A 316 -24.19 -11.93 -11.83
CA ILE A 316 -23.66 -13.31 -11.90
C ILE A 316 -24.20 -14.11 -10.73
N ASP A 317 -24.73 -15.32 -11.04
CA ASP A 317 -25.10 -16.30 -10.02
C ASP A 317 -23.87 -17.13 -9.65
N VAL A 318 -23.50 -17.13 -8.38
CA VAL A 318 -22.42 -17.97 -7.84
C VAL A 318 -22.97 -18.92 -6.77
N ASP A 319 -22.41 -20.13 -6.73
CA ASP A 319 -22.80 -21.14 -5.75
C ASP A 319 -22.02 -20.93 -4.44
N PRO A 320 -22.68 -20.64 -3.31
CA PRO A 320 -22.02 -20.52 -2.02
C PRO A 320 -21.33 -21.80 -1.53
N ASN A 321 -21.65 -22.96 -2.10
CA ASN A 321 -20.97 -24.22 -1.80
C ASN A 321 -19.66 -24.38 -2.57
N SER A 322 -19.40 -23.58 -3.61
CA SER A 322 -18.13 -23.59 -4.30
C SER A 322 -17.03 -23.00 -3.44
N ILE A 323 -15.78 -23.36 -3.71
CA ILE A 323 -14.61 -22.71 -3.07
C ILE A 323 -14.53 -21.25 -3.54
N PHE A 324 -14.60 -20.30 -2.63
CA PHE A 324 -14.36 -18.89 -2.94
C PHE A 324 -12.87 -18.59 -2.88
N ASP A 325 -12.25 -18.53 -4.05
CA ASP A 325 -10.84 -18.24 -4.27
C ASP A 325 -10.69 -16.76 -4.63
N VAL A 326 -10.01 -15.98 -3.78
CA VAL A 326 -10.13 -14.53 -3.79
C VAL A 326 -8.78 -13.85 -3.91
N GLN A 327 -8.65 -12.97 -4.92
CA GLN A 327 -7.53 -12.05 -5.08
C GLN A 327 -8.03 -10.61 -5.21
N VAL A 328 -8.00 -9.87 -4.13
CA VAL A 328 -8.45 -8.47 -4.08
C VAL A 328 -7.34 -7.58 -3.55
N LYS A 329 -6.84 -6.72 -4.42
CA LYS A 329 -5.72 -5.79 -4.18
C LYS A 329 -5.55 -4.87 -5.38
N ARG A 330 -4.79 -3.78 -5.25
CA ARG A 330 -4.42 -2.96 -6.41
C ARG A 330 -3.79 -3.84 -7.49
N LEU A 331 -4.09 -3.55 -8.76
CA LEU A 331 -3.51 -4.29 -9.85
C LEU A 331 -2.09 -3.81 -10.14
N HIS A 332 -1.15 -4.74 -10.08
CA HIS A 332 0.25 -4.52 -10.42
C HIS A 332 0.88 -5.81 -10.94
N GLU A 333 1.84 -5.73 -11.88
CA GLU A 333 2.47 -6.89 -12.47
C GLU A 333 3.12 -7.80 -11.41
N TYR A 334 3.79 -7.25 -10.39
CA TYR A 334 4.43 -8.06 -9.35
C TYR A 334 3.45 -8.81 -8.44
N LYS A 335 2.18 -8.37 -8.33
CA LYS A 335 1.13 -9.05 -7.56
C LYS A 335 0.56 -10.26 -8.29
N ARG A 336 0.87 -10.42 -9.56
CA ARG A 336 0.64 -11.56 -10.43
C ARG A 336 -0.82 -11.96 -10.63
N GLN A 337 -1.74 -11.00 -10.67
CA GLN A 337 -3.13 -11.28 -11.09
C GLN A 337 -3.18 -11.94 -12.47
N LEU A 338 -2.26 -11.60 -13.37
CA LEU A 338 -2.13 -12.25 -14.67
C LEU A 338 -1.86 -13.76 -14.52
N MET A 339 -0.97 -14.17 -13.61
CA MET A 339 -0.72 -15.58 -13.35
C MET A 339 -1.97 -16.30 -12.84
N ASN A 340 -2.74 -15.68 -11.98
CA ASN A 340 -3.99 -16.25 -11.46
C ASN A 340 -5.01 -16.45 -12.60
N ILE A 341 -5.26 -15.47 -13.45
CA ILE A 341 -6.22 -15.64 -14.54
C ILE A 341 -5.72 -16.66 -15.60
N LEU A 342 -4.41 -16.77 -15.83
CA LEU A 342 -3.87 -17.84 -16.68
C LEU A 342 -4.10 -19.24 -16.06
N HIS A 343 -3.98 -19.39 -14.75
CA HIS A 343 -4.35 -20.61 -14.05
C HIS A 343 -5.84 -20.94 -14.20
N VAL A 344 -6.71 -19.95 -14.12
CA VAL A 344 -8.15 -20.14 -14.39
C VAL A 344 -8.38 -20.65 -15.83
N MET A 345 -7.70 -20.07 -16.81
CA MET A 345 -7.77 -20.52 -18.20
C MET A 345 -7.25 -21.95 -18.36
N TYR A 346 -6.19 -22.32 -17.65
CA TYR A 346 -5.68 -23.69 -17.62
C TYR A 346 -6.73 -24.68 -17.10
N LEU A 347 -7.37 -24.39 -15.97
CA LEU A 347 -8.43 -25.22 -15.40
C LEU A 347 -9.64 -25.31 -16.34
N TYR A 348 -10.00 -24.22 -16.98
CA TYR A 348 -11.06 -24.20 -17.98
C TYR A 348 -10.73 -25.12 -19.16
N ASN A 349 -9.53 -25.08 -19.68
CA ASN A 349 -9.09 -25.98 -20.75
C ASN A 349 -9.13 -27.46 -20.32
N GLN A 350 -8.75 -27.78 -19.07
CA GLN A 350 -8.88 -29.13 -18.53
C GLN A 350 -10.34 -29.58 -18.49
N LEU A 351 -11.27 -28.73 -18.09
CA LEU A 351 -12.70 -29.01 -18.08
C LEU A 351 -13.29 -29.14 -19.49
N LYS A 352 -12.77 -28.40 -20.48
CA LYS A 352 -13.16 -28.58 -21.89
C LYS A 352 -12.76 -29.95 -22.43
N ASP A 353 -11.57 -30.42 -22.04
CA ASP A 353 -11.10 -31.76 -22.44
C ASP A 353 -11.84 -32.87 -21.67
N ASN A 354 -12.18 -32.66 -20.39
CA ASN A 354 -12.92 -33.59 -19.55
C ASN A 354 -13.96 -32.88 -18.66
N PRO A 355 -15.16 -32.62 -19.15
CA PRO A 355 -16.21 -31.93 -18.38
C PRO A 355 -16.64 -32.67 -17.10
N ASN A 356 -16.40 -33.97 -17.02
CA ASN A 356 -16.72 -34.81 -15.86
C ASN A 356 -15.52 -34.97 -14.88
N MET A 357 -14.45 -34.23 -15.08
CA MET A 357 -13.30 -34.24 -14.18
C MET A 357 -13.77 -34.05 -12.72
N ASP A 358 -13.25 -34.87 -11.81
CA ASP A 358 -13.54 -34.75 -10.38
C ASP A 358 -12.85 -33.48 -9.84
N MET A 359 -13.65 -32.43 -9.73
CA MET A 359 -13.21 -31.10 -9.28
C MET A 359 -14.32 -30.48 -8.44
N VAL A 360 -13.98 -30.05 -7.24
CA VAL A 360 -14.87 -29.22 -6.41
C VAL A 360 -15.13 -27.88 -7.14
N PRO A 361 -16.38 -27.47 -7.30
CA PRO A 361 -16.69 -26.20 -7.93
C PRO A 361 -15.96 -25.03 -7.26
N ARG A 362 -15.46 -24.08 -8.07
CA ARG A 362 -14.67 -22.96 -7.61
C ARG A 362 -15.12 -21.64 -8.24
N THR A 363 -15.29 -20.64 -7.41
CA THR A 363 -15.56 -19.27 -7.83
C THR A 363 -14.32 -18.43 -7.60
N PHE A 364 -13.71 -17.96 -8.69
CA PHE A 364 -12.57 -17.06 -8.65
C PHE A 364 -13.07 -15.62 -8.60
N ILE A 365 -12.73 -14.91 -7.52
CA ILE A 365 -13.18 -13.56 -7.25
C ILE A 365 -11.98 -12.62 -7.30
N PHE A 366 -12.00 -11.69 -8.25
CA PHE A 366 -11.02 -10.63 -8.41
C PHE A 366 -11.63 -9.29 -7.98
N GLY A 367 -10.79 -8.41 -7.47
CA GLY A 367 -11.13 -7.02 -7.24
C GLY A 367 -9.86 -6.19 -7.28
N ALA A 368 -9.85 -5.13 -8.08
CA ALA A 368 -8.65 -4.32 -8.26
C ALA A 368 -8.98 -2.92 -8.76
N LYS A 369 -8.05 -2.00 -8.51
CA LYS A 369 -7.97 -0.69 -9.17
C LYS A 369 -6.59 -0.57 -9.80
N ALA A 370 -6.54 -0.09 -11.05
CA ALA A 370 -5.31 0.23 -11.76
C ALA A 370 -5.05 1.74 -11.73
N ALA A 371 -3.78 2.15 -11.66
CA ALA A 371 -3.41 3.53 -11.91
C ALA A 371 -3.84 3.95 -13.33
N ALA A 372 -4.27 5.20 -13.48
CA ALA A 372 -4.87 5.71 -14.73
C ALA A 372 -3.99 5.52 -15.96
N GLY A 373 -2.67 5.68 -15.82
CA GLY A 373 -1.69 5.52 -16.90
C GLY A 373 -1.07 4.11 -17.02
N TYR A 374 -1.43 3.17 -16.16
CA TYR A 374 -0.82 1.83 -16.15
C TYR A 374 -1.52 0.91 -17.16
N ARG A 375 -1.10 0.98 -18.42
CA ARG A 375 -1.73 0.26 -19.52
C ARG A 375 -1.79 -1.26 -19.31
N ARG A 376 -0.70 -1.90 -18.86
CA ARG A 376 -0.68 -3.36 -18.65
C ARG A 376 -1.64 -3.80 -17.56
N ALA A 377 -1.75 -3.03 -16.48
CA ALA A 377 -2.72 -3.27 -15.42
C ALA A 377 -4.15 -3.22 -15.96
N LYS A 378 -4.49 -2.19 -16.74
CA LYS A 378 -5.81 -2.08 -17.38
C LYS A 378 -6.10 -3.22 -18.34
N LEU A 379 -5.10 -3.67 -19.12
CA LEU A 379 -5.24 -4.83 -20.02
C LEU A 379 -5.46 -6.14 -19.24
N THR A 380 -4.83 -6.30 -18.08
CA THR A 380 -5.07 -7.45 -17.21
C THR A 380 -6.50 -7.46 -16.68
N ILE A 381 -7.04 -6.32 -16.25
CA ILE A 381 -8.46 -6.20 -15.86
C ILE A 381 -9.37 -6.59 -17.03
N LYS A 382 -9.07 -6.10 -18.23
CA LYS A 382 -9.84 -6.45 -19.44
C LYS A 382 -9.79 -7.95 -19.74
N LEU A 383 -8.60 -8.58 -19.60
CA LEU A 383 -8.45 -10.02 -19.78
C LEU A 383 -9.29 -10.80 -18.78
N ILE A 384 -9.25 -10.45 -17.50
CA ILE A 384 -10.05 -11.11 -16.45
C ILE A 384 -11.55 -11.06 -16.82
N ASN A 385 -12.07 -9.90 -17.22
CA ASN A 385 -13.47 -9.76 -17.60
C ASN A 385 -13.80 -10.54 -18.88
N ALA A 386 -12.92 -10.52 -19.89
CA ALA A 386 -13.16 -11.29 -21.13
C ALA A 386 -13.16 -12.80 -20.86
N VAL A 387 -12.28 -13.29 -20.00
CA VAL A 387 -12.27 -14.71 -19.58
C VAL A 387 -13.53 -15.03 -18.79
N ALA A 388 -13.97 -14.14 -17.90
CA ALA A 388 -15.21 -14.30 -17.15
C ALA A 388 -16.43 -14.43 -18.08
N ASP A 389 -16.53 -13.60 -19.10
CA ASP A 389 -17.61 -13.65 -20.09
C ASP A 389 -17.66 -15.01 -20.83
N VAL A 390 -16.52 -15.56 -21.19
CA VAL A 390 -16.43 -16.87 -21.85
C VAL A 390 -16.82 -17.99 -20.88
N ILE A 391 -16.18 -18.05 -19.72
CA ILE A 391 -16.35 -19.17 -18.76
C ILE A 391 -17.75 -19.19 -18.15
N ASN A 392 -18.26 -18.04 -17.72
CA ASN A 392 -19.55 -17.96 -17.03
C ASN A 392 -20.73 -18.33 -17.93
N ASN A 393 -20.60 -18.20 -19.24
CA ASN A 393 -21.61 -18.52 -20.22
C ASN A 393 -21.46 -19.92 -20.86
N ASP A 394 -20.37 -20.62 -20.57
CA ASP A 394 -20.13 -21.96 -21.11
C ASP A 394 -20.82 -23.05 -20.27
N LYS A 395 -21.92 -23.56 -20.80
CA LYS A 395 -22.71 -24.63 -20.14
C LYS A 395 -21.98 -25.98 -20.15
N SER A 396 -21.00 -26.18 -21.05
CA SER A 396 -20.36 -27.47 -21.22
C SER A 396 -19.47 -27.89 -20.04
N ILE A 397 -19.06 -26.94 -19.20
CA ILE A 397 -18.27 -27.19 -17.99
C ILE A 397 -19.11 -27.39 -16.72
N ASN A 398 -20.45 -27.52 -16.86
CA ASN A 398 -21.37 -27.79 -15.76
C ASN A 398 -21.29 -26.79 -14.58
N GLY A 399 -20.90 -25.54 -14.85
CA GLY A 399 -20.78 -24.50 -13.82
C GLY A 399 -19.67 -24.72 -12.79
N LYS A 400 -18.72 -25.61 -13.05
CA LYS A 400 -17.65 -25.94 -12.11
C LYS A 400 -16.70 -24.79 -11.83
N ILE A 401 -16.60 -23.82 -12.75
CA ILE A 401 -15.84 -22.57 -12.57
C ILE A 401 -16.75 -21.37 -12.83
N LYS A 402 -16.67 -20.39 -11.96
CA LYS A 402 -17.19 -19.03 -12.16
C LYS A 402 -16.06 -18.03 -11.93
N VAL A 403 -16.07 -16.94 -12.68
CA VAL A 403 -15.10 -15.84 -12.55
C VAL A 403 -15.87 -14.55 -12.35
N VAL A 404 -15.50 -13.80 -11.32
CA VAL A 404 -16.15 -12.53 -10.96
C VAL A 404 -15.07 -11.47 -10.80
N PHE A 405 -15.28 -10.29 -11.40
CA PHE A 405 -14.50 -9.11 -11.12
C PHE A 405 -15.39 -8.09 -10.37
N ILE A 406 -15.11 -7.86 -9.09
CA ILE A 406 -15.84 -6.89 -8.28
C ILE A 406 -15.28 -5.50 -8.56
N GLU A 407 -16.16 -4.64 -9.08
CA GLU A 407 -15.82 -3.26 -9.41
C GLU A 407 -15.60 -2.41 -8.16
N ASP A 408 -14.83 -1.33 -8.35
CA ASP A 408 -14.58 -0.32 -7.33
C ASP A 408 -14.21 -0.92 -5.96
N TYR A 409 -13.22 -1.84 -5.97
CA TYR A 409 -12.70 -2.46 -4.75
C TYR A 409 -12.24 -1.39 -3.75
N ARG A 410 -12.81 -1.41 -2.56
CA ARG A 410 -12.59 -0.46 -1.48
C ARG A 410 -12.92 -1.08 -0.12
N VAL A 411 -12.62 -0.37 0.97
CA VAL A 411 -12.81 -0.89 2.34
C VAL A 411 -14.24 -1.41 2.59
N SER A 412 -15.28 -0.72 2.10
CA SER A 412 -16.67 -1.11 2.38
C SER A 412 -17.09 -2.43 1.74
N ASN A 413 -16.62 -2.76 0.51
CA ASN A 413 -16.87 -4.07 -0.08
C ASN A 413 -15.83 -5.12 0.35
N ALA A 414 -14.60 -4.69 0.69
CA ALA A 414 -13.56 -5.57 1.21
C ALA A 414 -13.99 -6.32 2.47
N GLU A 415 -14.68 -5.67 3.39
CA GLU A 415 -15.17 -6.29 4.63
C GLU A 415 -16.09 -7.48 4.36
N ILE A 416 -16.98 -7.38 3.36
CA ILE A 416 -17.86 -8.49 2.96
C ILE A 416 -17.04 -9.62 2.31
N ILE A 417 -16.06 -9.27 1.50
CA ILE A 417 -15.20 -10.22 0.77
C ILE A 417 -14.31 -11.00 1.74
N PHE A 418 -13.66 -10.34 2.69
CA PHE A 418 -12.79 -11.00 3.67
C PHE A 418 -13.56 -12.03 4.50
N ALA A 419 -14.78 -11.72 4.92
CA ALA A 419 -15.61 -12.61 5.71
C ALA A 419 -16.03 -13.89 4.95
N ALA A 420 -16.12 -13.81 3.62
CA ALA A 420 -16.65 -14.88 2.76
C ALA A 420 -15.56 -15.73 2.09
N ALA A 421 -14.31 -15.33 2.07
CA ALA A 421 -13.26 -16.04 1.34
C ALA A 421 -12.90 -17.37 1.99
N ASP A 422 -12.71 -18.40 1.16
CA ASP A 422 -12.12 -19.68 1.56
C ASP A 422 -10.61 -19.68 1.31
N VAL A 423 -10.16 -19.14 0.19
CA VAL A 423 -8.74 -19.05 -0.21
C VAL A 423 -8.37 -17.60 -0.44
N SER A 424 -7.28 -17.21 0.20
CA SER A 424 -6.62 -15.90 0.09
C SER A 424 -5.42 -16.01 -0.82
N GLU A 425 -5.47 -15.39 -1.99
CA GLU A 425 -4.38 -15.36 -2.97
C GLU A 425 -3.36 -14.28 -2.63
N GLN A 426 -2.18 -14.69 -2.16
CA GLN A 426 -1.05 -13.85 -1.76
C GLN A 426 0.20 -14.23 -2.55
N ILE A 427 0.12 -14.12 -3.88
CA ILE A 427 1.00 -14.75 -4.86
C ILE A 427 1.98 -13.79 -5.54
N SER A 428 2.38 -12.71 -4.89
CA SER A 428 3.41 -11.79 -5.42
C SER A 428 4.72 -12.52 -5.74
N THR A 429 5.48 -12.01 -6.70
CA THR A 429 6.86 -12.47 -6.89
C THR A 429 7.61 -12.22 -5.60
N ALA A 430 8.26 -13.25 -5.04
CA ALA A 430 8.99 -13.12 -3.79
C ALA A 430 10.04 -12.00 -3.88
N SER A 431 10.23 -11.26 -2.82
CA SER A 431 11.04 -10.03 -2.71
C SER A 431 10.38 -8.74 -3.21
N LYS A 432 9.13 -8.73 -3.66
CA LYS A 432 8.51 -7.54 -4.27
C LYS A 432 7.40 -6.89 -3.42
N GLU A 433 6.62 -7.68 -2.67
CA GLU A 433 5.61 -7.14 -1.75
C GLU A 433 6.28 -6.77 -0.42
N ALA A 434 6.21 -5.50 -0.04
CA ALA A 434 6.83 -5.04 1.20
C ALA A 434 6.26 -5.73 2.45
N SER A 435 4.95 -5.86 2.53
CA SER A 435 4.26 -6.54 3.62
C SER A 435 2.99 -7.24 3.15
N GLY A 436 2.04 -6.45 2.61
CA GLY A 436 0.64 -6.82 2.54
C GLY A 436 -0.06 -6.66 3.89
N THR A 437 -1.36 -6.42 3.84
CA THR A 437 -2.26 -6.45 5.01
C THR A 437 -3.52 -7.26 4.71
N GLY A 438 -3.87 -7.43 3.44
CA GLY A 438 -4.97 -8.32 3.02
C GLY A 438 -4.75 -9.75 3.49
N ASN A 439 -3.52 -10.24 3.46
CA ASN A 439 -3.13 -11.54 4.00
C ASN A 439 -3.58 -11.73 5.46
N MET A 440 -3.38 -10.74 6.32
CA MET A 440 -3.78 -10.77 7.73
C MET A 440 -5.31 -10.72 7.89
N LYS A 441 -5.98 -9.88 7.08
CA LYS A 441 -7.45 -9.70 7.12
C LYS A 441 -8.19 -10.97 6.71
N PHE A 442 -7.75 -11.63 5.65
CA PHE A 442 -8.29 -12.91 5.24
C PHE A 442 -8.11 -13.99 6.28
N MET A 443 -6.89 -14.11 6.85
CA MET A 443 -6.60 -15.13 7.85
C MET A 443 -7.41 -14.91 9.13
N LEU A 444 -7.56 -13.67 9.59
CA LEU A 444 -8.40 -13.34 10.75
C LEU A 444 -9.87 -13.75 10.54
N ASN A 445 -10.33 -13.83 9.29
CA ASN A 445 -11.67 -14.28 8.92
C ASN A 445 -11.74 -15.75 8.49
N GLY A 446 -10.70 -16.53 8.74
CA GLY A 446 -10.69 -17.98 8.53
C GLY A 446 -10.40 -18.45 7.11
N ALA A 447 -9.88 -17.59 6.22
CA ALA A 447 -9.43 -18.02 4.90
C ALA A 447 -8.05 -18.70 4.98
N LEU A 448 -7.84 -19.71 4.14
CA LEU A 448 -6.54 -20.36 3.96
C LEU A 448 -5.67 -19.54 3.02
N THR A 449 -4.39 -19.40 3.32
CA THR A 449 -3.44 -18.65 2.49
C THR A 449 -2.83 -19.55 1.42
N LEU A 450 -2.98 -19.15 0.16
CA LEU A 450 -2.21 -19.64 -0.97
C LEU A 450 -1.23 -18.53 -1.38
N GLY A 451 0.05 -18.74 -1.23
CA GLY A 451 0.99 -17.64 -1.40
C GLY A 451 2.43 -18.04 -1.63
N THR A 452 3.24 -17.01 -1.76
CA THR A 452 4.70 -17.08 -1.83
C THR A 452 5.32 -16.62 -0.51
N MET A 453 6.58 -16.98 -0.26
CA MET A 453 7.34 -16.52 0.90
C MET A 453 7.84 -15.10 0.65
N ASP A 454 6.91 -14.14 0.78
CA ASP A 454 7.10 -12.73 0.49
C ASP A 454 6.41 -11.85 1.55
N GLY A 455 6.98 -10.69 1.83
CA GLY A 455 6.43 -9.73 2.76
C GLY A 455 6.06 -10.34 4.12
N ALA A 456 4.87 -9.99 4.61
CA ALA A 456 4.37 -10.52 5.88
C ALA A 456 3.92 -11.99 5.81
N ASN A 457 3.81 -12.60 4.62
CA ASN A 457 3.49 -14.02 4.50
C ASN A 457 4.51 -14.90 5.25
N VAL A 458 5.79 -14.49 5.25
CA VAL A 458 6.87 -15.22 5.96
C VAL A 458 6.52 -15.33 7.44
N GLU A 459 6.18 -14.21 8.07
CA GLU A 459 5.85 -14.16 9.50
C GLU A 459 4.51 -14.85 9.80
N ILE A 460 3.54 -14.77 8.88
CA ILE A 460 2.27 -15.50 9.00
C ILE A 460 2.51 -17.01 9.02
N VAL A 461 3.33 -17.53 8.10
CA VAL A 461 3.63 -18.97 8.04
C VAL A 461 4.40 -19.43 9.28
N GLU A 462 5.30 -18.62 9.81
CA GLU A 462 5.98 -18.91 11.08
C GLU A 462 5.01 -19.03 12.27
N GLU A 463 3.99 -18.13 12.32
CA GLU A 463 3.00 -18.14 13.41
C GLU A 463 1.99 -19.29 13.31
N VAL A 464 1.58 -19.67 12.10
CA VAL A 464 0.54 -20.69 11.92
C VAL A 464 1.08 -22.10 11.64
N GLY A 465 2.35 -22.23 11.25
CA GLY A 465 2.95 -23.46 10.76
C GLY A 465 2.79 -23.68 9.28
N GLN A 466 3.80 -24.29 8.62
CA GLN A 466 3.81 -24.55 7.19
C GLN A 466 2.66 -25.48 6.73
N GLU A 467 2.24 -26.37 7.60
CA GLU A 467 1.12 -27.30 7.37
C GLU A 467 -0.23 -26.60 7.24
N ASN A 468 -0.33 -25.35 7.67
CA ASN A 468 -1.56 -24.56 7.67
C ASN A 468 -1.60 -23.48 6.58
N ALA A 469 -0.66 -23.52 5.63
CA ALA A 469 -0.60 -22.61 4.48
C ALA A 469 -0.15 -23.36 3.22
N PHE A 470 -0.63 -22.89 2.07
CA PHE A 470 -0.22 -23.43 0.76
C PHE A 470 0.84 -22.51 0.18
N ILE A 471 2.11 -22.91 0.28
CA ILE A 471 3.25 -22.09 -0.16
C ILE A 471 3.87 -22.72 -1.42
N PHE A 472 4.21 -21.86 -2.38
CA PHE A 472 4.85 -22.27 -3.64
C PHE A 472 5.83 -21.19 -4.14
N GLY A 473 6.61 -21.56 -5.15
CA GLY A 473 7.48 -20.64 -5.88
C GLY A 473 8.86 -20.47 -5.23
N LEU A 474 9.65 -19.61 -5.84
CA LEU A 474 11.00 -19.29 -5.40
C LEU A 474 11.00 -18.46 -4.12
N SER A 475 12.04 -18.60 -3.32
CA SER A 475 12.33 -17.70 -2.20
C SER A 475 12.77 -16.31 -2.67
N ALA A 476 12.75 -15.34 -1.77
CA ALA A 476 13.24 -13.99 -2.06
C ALA A 476 14.72 -14.00 -2.48
N ASP A 477 15.55 -14.78 -1.79
CA ASP A 477 16.98 -14.89 -2.11
C ASP A 477 17.23 -15.47 -3.49
N GLU A 478 16.47 -16.51 -3.90
CA GLU A 478 16.55 -17.09 -5.24
C GLU A 478 16.15 -16.08 -6.32
N VAL A 479 15.08 -15.32 -6.10
CA VAL A 479 14.65 -14.28 -7.06
C VAL A 479 15.70 -13.20 -7.18
N ILE A 480 16.21 -12.66 -6.07
CA ILE A 480 17.26 -11.64 -6.05
C ILE A 480 18.53 -12.18 -6.75
N ASN A 481 18.89 -13.42 -6.50
CA ASN A 481 20.04 -14.04 -7.17
C ASN A 481 19.85 -14.11 -8.69
N TYR A 482 18.66 -14.50 -9.17
CA TYR A 482 18.36 -14.50 -10.62
C TYR A 482 18.36 -13.10 -11.23
N GLU A 483 17.88 -12.11 -10.51
CA GLU A 483 17.90 -10.71 -10.97
C GLU A 483 19.34 -10.16 -11.07
N ASN A 484 20.18 -10.46 -10.09
CA ASN A 484 21.57 -9.96 -10.05
C ASN A 484 22.51 -10.73 -10.98
N ASN A 485 22.33 -12.04 -11.11
CA ASN A 485 23.28 -12.93 -11.80
C ASN A 485 22.73 -13.57 -13.06
N GLY A 486 21.45 -13.38 -13.37
CA GLY A 486 20.79 -14.05 -14.50
C GLY A 486 20.56 -15.54 -14.25
N GLY A 487 20.28 -16.28 -15.33
CA GLY A 487 20.08 -17.75 -15.30
C GLY A 487 18.61 -18.19 -15.31
N TYR A 488 17.65 -17.28 -15.24
CA TYR A 488 16.23 -17.57 -15.41
C TYR A 488 15.76 -17.14 -16.80
N ASN A 489 15.24 -18.08 -17.58
CA ASN A 489 14.67 -17.82 -18.90
C ASN A 489 13.24 -18.40 -18.98
N PRO A 490 12.18 -17.58 -18.97
CA PRO A 490 10.80 -18.07 -19.05
C PRO A 490 10.49 -18.83 -20.34
N MET A 491 11.23 -18.57 -21.44
CA MET A 491 11.04 -19.28 -22.70
C MET A 491 11.48 -20.74 -22.61
N ASP A 492 12.43 -21.09 -21.74
CA ASP A 492 12.81 -22.49 -21.53
C ASP A 492 11.65 -23.27 -20.90
N ILE A 493 10.94 -22.65 -19.94
CA ILE A 493 9.75 -23.23 -19.33
C ILE A 493 8.65 -23.39 -20.38
N PHE A 494 8.35 -22.31 -21.12
CA PHE A 494 7.34 -22.32 -22.19
C PHE A 494 7.62 -23.44 -23.24
N ASN A 495 8.87 -23.59 -23.66
CA ASN A 495 9.24 -24.57 -24.66
C ASN A 495 9.18 -26.03 -24.17
N ASN A 496 9.40 -26.24 -22.86
CA ASN A 496 9.48 -27.57 -22.27
C ASN A 496 8.19 -28.04 -21.59
N ASP A 497 7.25 -27.14 -21.33
CA ASP A 497 5.95 -27.46 -20.71
C ASP A 497 4.80 -27.33 -21.72
N PRO A 498 4.22 -28.49 -22.18
CA PRO A 498 3.11 -28.47 -23.15
C PRO A 498 1.84 -27.75 -22.63
N GLN A 499 1.61 -27.76 -21.31
CA GLN A 499 0.43 -27.14 -20.72
C GLN A 499 0.56 -25.60 -20.70
N ILE A 500 1.76 -25.11 -20.40
CA ILE A 500 2.04 -23.67 -20.46
C ILE A 500 2.04 -23.16 -21.91
N ARG A 501 2.49 -23.99 -22.84
CA ARG A 501 2.51 -23.65 -24.27
C ARG A 501 1.12 -23.60 -24.91
N ARG A 502 0.17 -24.38 -24.44
CA ARG A 502 -1.24 -24.40 -24.89
C ARG A 502 -1.93 -23.06 -24.63
#